data_b5a930c1d5f7cab337ccc19435490cdc
#
_entry.id   b5a930c1d5f7cab337ccc19435490cdc
#
_cell.length_a   1.000
_cell.length_b   1.000
_cell.length_c   1.000
_cell.angle_alpha   90.00
_cell.angle_beta   90.00
_cell.angle_gamma   90.00
#
_symmetry.space_group_name_H-M   'P 1'
#
loop_
_entity.id
_entity.type
_entity.pdbx_description
1 polymer ?
#
loop_
_entity_poly.entity_id
_entity_poly.type
_entity_poly.pdbx_seq_one_letter_code
_entity_poly.pdbx_strand_id
1 'polypeptide(L)'
;MLTRGCLLLVACWLASQGAFAADKGSTPPHVDIYGPKVCLACIDWADHLRDNGFSATFHGTEDMAAVKRRLKVPPDVESVLTATVAGYFIEGHVPADDIKQLLKEKPKARGLAVPGQPRGAPGFEKSAPFCERGCTILDTVNTEEVVRR
;
A
#
# COMPACT_ATOMS: atom_id res chain seq x y z
N MET A 1 -35.20 61.46 -40.98
CA MET A 1 -35.47 60.19 -41.69
C MET A 1 -34.57 59.13 -41.15
N LEU A 2 -35.19 58.16 -40.54
CA LEU A 2 -34.74 56.81 -40.13
C LEU A 2 -33.29 56.60 -39.64
N THR A 3 -33.18 56.61 -38.35
CA THR A 3 -32.09 56.01 -37.57
C THR A 3 -32.45 54.56 -37.27
N ARG A 4 -31.68 53.62 -37.71
CA ARG A 4 -31.84 52.19 -37.41
C ARG A 4 -30.83 51.79 -36.35
N GLY A 5 -31.32 51.36 -35.24
CA GLY A 5 -30.56 50.92 -34.07
C GLY A 5 -29.77 49.67 -34.34
N CYS A 6 -28.55 49.66 -33.83
CA CYS A 6 -27.66 48.53 -33.79
C CYS A 6 -27.90 47.78 -32.48
N LEU A 7 -28.54 46.61 -32.54
CA LEU A 7 -28.66 45.69 -31.41
C LEU A 7 -27.32 45.02 -31.18
N LEU A 8 -26.67 45.36 -30.07
CA LEU A 8 -25.50 44.66 -29.57
C LEU A 8 -25.96 43.40 -28.85
N LEU A 9 -25.78 42.27 -29.49
CA LEU A 9 -25.88 40.94 -28.84
C LEU A 9 -24.62 40.71 -28.03
N VAL A 10 -24.72 40.97 -26.73
CA VAL A 10 -23.68 40.56 -25.76
C VAL A 10 -23.85 39.08 -25.55
N ALA A 11 -23.06 38.27 -26.22
CA ALA A 11 -22.93 36.83 -25.95
C ALA A 11 -22.27 36.64 -24.59
N CYS A 12 -23.10 36.26 -23.60
CA CYS A 12 -22.64 35.87 -22.27
C CYS A 12 -21.90 34.53 -22.38
N TRP A 13 -20.59 34.58 -22.48
CA TRP A 13 -19.74 33.38 -22.38
C TRP A 13 -19.65 32.97 -20.90
N LEU A 14 -20.55 32.07 -20.49
CA LEU A 14 -20.42 31.36 -19.22
C LEU A 14 -19.25 30.41 -19.34
N ALA A 15 -18.08 30.84 -18.91
CA ALA A 15 -16.94 29.96 -18.68
C ALA A 15 -17.32 28.99 -17.56
N SER A 16 -17.70 27.77 -17.92
CA SER A 16 -17.75 26.64 -17.01
C SER A 16 -16.34 26.35 -16.51
N GLN A 17 -15.96 26.98 -15.41
CA GLN A 17 -14.80 26.57 -14.64
C GLN A 17 -15.17 25.24 -13.96
N GLY A 18 -14.86 24.15 -14.62
CA GLY A 18 -14.84 22.83 -13.99
C GLY A 18 -13.87 22.90 -12.83
N ALA A 19 -14.39 22.98 -11.62
CA ALA A 19 -13.60 22.79 -10.43
C ALA A 19 -13.07 21.35 -10.48
N PHE A 20 -11.81 21.20 -10.88
CA PHE A 20 -11.07 19.98 -10.56
C PHE A 20 -11.04 19.91 -9.04
N ALA A 21 -11.93 19.11 -8.47
CA ALA A 21 -11.80 18.68 -7.10
C ALA A 21 -10.48 17.92 -7.04
N ALA A 22 -9.43 18.56 -6.54
CA ALA A 22 -8.23 17.87 -6.12
C ALA A 22 -8.70 16.83 -5.11
N ASP A 23 -8.60 15.56 -5.49
CA ASP A 23 -8.72 14.45 -4.56
C ASP A 23 -7.75 14.77 -3.42
N LYS A 24 -8.30 15.12 -2.27
CA LYS A 24 -7.51 15.25 -1.05
C LYS A 24 -7.06 13.85 -0.75
N GLY A 25 -5.87 13.50 -1.28
CA GLY A 25 -5.24 12.21 -1.07
C GLY A 25 -5.33 11.88 0.41
N SER A 26 -6.21 10.95 0.74
CA SER A 26 -6.36 10.48 2.11
C SER A 26 -5.00 9.92 2.52
N THR A 27 -4.40 10.49 3.57
CA THR A 27 -3.17 9.95 4.16
C THR A 27 -3.35 8.44 4.31
N PRO A 28 -2.40 7.62 3.83
CA PRO A 28 -2.50 6.18 3.99
C PRO A 28 -2.73 5.79 5.45
N PRO A 29 -3.49 4.72 5.72
CA PRO A 29 -3.71 4.25 7.08
C PRO A 29 -2.39 3.94 7.78
N HIS A 30 -2.40 4.01 9.11
CA HIS A 30 -1.25 3.65 9.93
C HIS A 30 -0.87 2.18 9.75
N VAL A 31 0.43 1.90 9.74
CA VAL A 31 1.00 0.55 9.63
C VAL A 31 1.64 0.17 10.95
N ASP A 32 1.15 -0.88 11.60
CA ASP A 32 1.79 -1.49 12.76
C ASP A 32 2.68 -2.65 12.30
N ILE A 33 3.98 -2.56 12.56
CA ILE A 33 5.01 -3.49 12.09
C ILE A 33 5.52 -4.30 13.28
N TYR A 34 5.51 -5.61 13.19
CA TYR A 34 6.02 -6.54 14.20
C TYR A 34 7.23 -7.28 13.64
N GLY A 35 8.30 -7.33 14.40
CA GLY A 35 9.52 -8.04 14.04
C GLY A 35 10.36 -8.40 15.27
N PRO A 36 11.46 -9.16 15.09
CA PRO A 36 12.41 -9.40 16.18
C PRO A 36 12.89 -8.08 16.77
N LYS A 37 13.17 -8.06 18.08
CA LYS A 37 13.62 -6.83 18.80
C LYS A 37 14.84 -6.19 18.14
N VAL A 38 15.74 -6.99 17.58
CA VAL A 38 16.91 -6.52 16.84
C VAL A 38 16.75 -6.93 15.39
N CYS A 39 16.18 -6.05 14.57
CA CYS A 39 15.94 -6.29 13.15
C CYS A 39 16.18 -5.01 12.36
N LEU A 40 17.42 -4.79 11.91
CA LEU A 40 17.77 -3.61 11.11
C LEU A 40 16.95 -3.53 9.83
N ALA A 41 16.84 -4.62 9.08
CA ALA A 41 16.05 -4.66 7.86
C ALA A 41 14.55 -4.33 8.08
N CYS A 42 13.98 -4.68 9.26
CA CYS A 42 12.61 -4.30 9.59
C CYS A 42 12.49 -2.79 9.84
N ILE A 43 13.53 -2.17 10.43
CA ILE A 43 13.58 -0.72 10.66
C ILE A 43 13.74 -0.01 9.31
N ASP A 44 14.65 -0.47 8.44
CA ASP A 44 14.84 0.08 7.10
C ASP A 44 13.55 -0.01 6.27
N TRP A 45 12.80 -1.11 6.40
CA TRP A 45 11.51 -1.24 5.74
C TRP A 45 10.46 -0.29 6.33
N ALA A 46 10.46 -0.07 7.64
CA ALA A 46 9.58 0.93 8.27
C ALA A 46 9.89 2.34 7.74
N ASP A 47 11.17 2.67 7.57
CA ASP A 47 11.60 3.95 6.98
C ASP A 47 11.19 4.05 5.51
N HIS A 48 11.37 2.98 4.73
CA HIS A 48 10.84 2.90 3.36
C HIS A 48 9.34 3.21 3.29
N LEU A 49 8.53 2.68 4.21
CA LEU A 49 7.11 3.00 4.25
C LEU A 49 6.85 4.48 4.58
N ARG A 50 7.60 5.05 5.53
CA ARG A 50 7.47 6.47 5.90
C ARG A 50 7.86 7.39 4.76
N ASP A 51 8.95 7.08 4.06
CA ASP A 51 9.41 7.83 2.87
C ASP A 51 8.39 7.80 1.73
N ASN A 52 7.55 6.76 1.71
CA ASN A 52 6.46 6.59 0.75
C ASN A 52 5.08 7.08 1.26
N GLY A 53 5.06 7.85 2.35
CA GLY A 53 3.91 8.57 2.84
C GLY A 53 3.03 7.81 3.85
N PHE A 54 3.43 6.61 4.30
CA PHE A 54 2.73 5.91 5.38
C PHE A 54 3.14 6.46 6.74
N SER A 55 2.22 6.43 7.70
CA SER A 55 2.57 6.45 9.12
C SER A 55 2.86 5.02 9.56
N ALA A 56 4.02 4.75 10.18
CA ALA A 56 4.43 3.40 10.54
C ALA A 56 5.07 3.35 11.92
N THR A 57 4.68 2.36 12.74
CA THR A 57 5.27 2.08 14.05
C THR A 57 5.85 0.67 14.07
N PHE A 58 7.10 0.55 14.51
CA PHE A 58 7.77 -0.74 14.71
C PHE A 58 7.61 -1.23 16.16
N HIS A 59 7.18 -2.47 16.31
CA HIS A 59 7.01 -3.16 17.58
C HIS A 59 7.95 -4.38 17.63
N GLY A 60 9.07 -4.22 18.32
CA GLY A 60 10.00 -5.35 18.53
C GLY A 60 9.40 -6.38 19.51
N THR A 61 9.39 -7.65 19.11
CA THR A 61 8.88 -8.77 19.94
C THR A 61 9.82 -9.97 19.94
N GLU A 62 9.75 -10.79 20.98
CA GLU A 62 10.42 -12.08 21.06
C GLU A 62 9.52 -13.23 20.58
N ASP A 63 8.20 -13.01 20.54
CA ASP A 63 7.23 -14.03 20.13
C ASP A 63 6.53 -13.65 18.82
N MET A 64 7.26 -13.76 17.71
CA MET A 64 6.71 -13.59 16.38
C MET A 64 5.67 -14.66 16.04
N ALA A 65 5.81 -15.86 16.60
CA ALA A 65 4.84 -16.92 16.37
C ALA A 65 3.46 -16.56 16.93
N ALA A 66 3.39 -15.93 18.10
CA ALA A 66 2.12 -15.44 18.65
C ALA A 66 1.50 -14.34 17.77
N VAL A 67 2.33 -13.41 17.26
CA VAL A 67 1.87 -12.36 16.33
C VAL A 67 1.25 -12.99 15.08
N LYS A 68 1.96 -13.92 14.43
CA LYS A 68 1.51 -14.59 13.21
C LYS A 68 0.23 -15.41 13.42
N ARG A 69 0.15 -16.15 14.52
CA ARG A 69 -1.09 -16.88 14.89
C ARG A 69 -2.27 -15.93 15.08
N ARG A 70 -2.07 -14.82 15.80
CA ARG A 70 -3.12 -13.80 16.02
C ARG A 70 -3.62 -13.21 14.71
N LEU A 71 -2.72 -12.91 13.79
CA LEU A 71 -3.02 -12.32 12.49
C LEU A 71 -3.40 -13.39 11.45
N LYS A 72 -3.37 -14.67 11.83
CA LYS A 72 -3.69 -15.82 10.96
C LYS A 72 -2.86 -15.82 9.67
N VAL A 73 -1.58 -15.49 9.78
CA VAL A 73 -0.64 -15.60 8.66
C VAL A 73 -0.47 -17.08 8.32
N PRO A 74 -0.62 -17.49 7.05
CA PRO A 74 -0.40 -18.87 6.65
C PRO A 74 1.08 -19.25 6.80
N PRO A 75 1.40 -20.47 7.29
CA PRO A 75 2.78 -20.89 7.52
C PRO A 75 3.67 -20.90 6.27
N ASP A 76 3.09 -21.15 5.11
CA ASP A 76 3.78 -21.24 3.82
C ASP A 76 4.25 -19.87 3.27
N VAL A 77 3.75 -18.77 3.84
CA VAL A 77 4.12 -17.40 3.43
C VAL A 77 4.86 -16.63 4.52
N GLU A 78 5.15 -17.25 5.65
CA GLU A 78 5.82 -16.58 6.77
C GLU A 78 7.19 -16.02 6.39
N SER A 79 7.47 -14.80 6.87
CA SER A 79 8.73 -14.09 6.71
C SER A 79 9.24 -13.56 8.05
N VAL A 80 10.28 -12.73 8.05
CA VAL A 80 10.91 -12.22 9.26
C VAL A 80 10.04 -11.20 10.00
N LEU A 81 9.21 -10.44 9.27
CA LEU A 81 8.31 -9.44 9.84
C LEU A 81 6.88 -9.63 9.36
N THR A 82 5.95 -9.17 10.19
CA THR A 82 4.53 -9.10 9.89
C THR A 82 4.02 -7.71 10.22
N ALA A 83 3.19 -7.13 9.37
CA ALA A 83 2.55 -5.85 9.67
C ALA A 83 1.04 -5.93 9.50
N THR A 84 0.34 -4.90 9.99
CA THR A 84 -1.10 -4.71 9.75
C THR A 84 -1.38 -3.32 9.22
N VAL A 85 -2.29 -3.23 8.25
CA VAL A 85 -2.77 -1.98 7.68
C VAL A 85 -4.22 -2.14 7.23
N ALA A 86 -5.11 -1.27 7.70
CA ALA A 86 -6.53 -1.27 7.30
C ALA A 86 -7.23 -2.66 7.35
N GLY A 87 -6.82 -3.52 8.28
CA GLY A 87 -7.38 -4.86 8.45
C GLY A 87 -6.71 -5.96 7.62
N TYR A 88 -5.78 -5.61 6.73
CA TYR A 88 -4.93 -6.58 6.04
C TYR A 88 -3.68 -6.90 6.87
N PHE A 89 -3.17 -8.12 6.81
CA PHE A 89 -1.80 -8.38 7.19
C PHE A 89 -0.86 -8.15 5.99
N ILE A 90 0.36 -7.74 6.29
CA ILE A 90 1.46 -7.64 5.32
C ILE A 90 2.57 -8.51 5.85
N GLU A 91 3.02 -9.46 5.07
CA GLU A 91 4.04 -10.41 5.49
C GLU A 91 5.31 -10.24 4.66
N GLY A 92 6.42 -9.95 5.33
CA GLY A 92 7.70 -9.67 4.68
C GLY A 92 7.83 -8.23 4.18
N HIS A 93 8.91 -7.97 3.46
CA HIS A 93 9.30 -6.62 3.00
C HIS A 93 8.56 -6.22 1.70
N VAL A 94 7.25 -6.12 1.78
CA VAL A 94 6.38 -5.73 0.66
C VAL A 94 6.65 -4.27 0.27
N PRO A 95 6.83 -3.93 -1.01
CA PRO A 95 6.99 -2.56 -1.46
C PRO A 95 5.79 -1.67 -1.10
N ALA A 96 6.06 -0.40 -0.77
CA ALA A 96 5.03 0.57 -0.41
C ALA A 96 3.95 0.74 -1.51
N ASP A 97 4.35 0.68 -2.78
CA ASP A 97 3.41 0.85 -3.89
C ASP A 97 2.44 -0.33 -4.03
N ASP A 98 2.88 -1.55 -3.72
CA ASP A 98 2.00 -2.73 -3.70
C ASP A 98 0.99 -2.62 -2.55
N ILE A 99 1.41 -2.09 -1.39
CA ILE A 99 0.50 -1.81 -0.27
C ILE A 99 -0.50 -0.71 -0.66
N LYS A 100 -0.06 0.36 -1.33
CA LYS A 100 -0.98 1.39 -1.84
C LYS A 100 -1.99 0.82 -2.82
N GLN A 101 -1.55 -0.09 -3.71
CA GLN A 101 -2.44 -0.76 -4.64
C GLN A 101 -3.46 -1.63 -3.92
N LEU A 102 -3.04 -2.45 -2.94
CA LEU A 102 -3.93 -3.24 -2.08
C LEU A 102 -5.01 -2.37 -1.42
N LEU A 103 -4.60 -1.24 -0.85
CA LEU A 103 -5.50 -0.30 -0.17
C LEU A 103 -6.46 0.42 -1.13
N LYS A 104 -6.06 0.61 -2.38
CA LYS A 104 -6.89 1.21 -3.43
C LYS A 104 -7.91 0.21 -3.97
N GLU A 105 -7.48 -1.00 -4.27
CA GLU A 105 -8.32 -2.06 -4.86
C GLU A 105 -9.27 -2.69 -3.83
N LYS A 106 -8.86 -2.74 -2.57
CA LYS A 106 -9.63 -3.31 -1.45
C LYS A 106 -10.21 -4.70 -1.77
N PRO A 107 -9.38 -5.63 -2.26
CA PRO A 107 -9.85 -6.98 -2.58
C PRO A 107 -10.38 -7.69 -1.31
N LYS A 108 -11.22 -8.70 -1.51
CA LYS A 108 -11.62 -9.63 -0.43
C LYS A 108 -10.47 -10.58 -0.09
N ALA A 109 -9.36 -10.02 0.36
CA ALA A 109 -8.17 -10.74 0.73
C ALA A 109 -7.91 -10.59 2.24
N ARG A 110 -7.10 -11.46 2.79
CA ARG A 110 -6.65 -11.38 4.19
C ARG A 110 -5.41 -10.52 4.32
N GLY A 111 -4.58 -10.47 3.29
CA GLY A 111 -3.32 -9.75 3.30
C GLY A 111 -2.53 -9.90 2.02
N LEU A 112 -1.30 -9.41 2.07
CA LEU A 112 -0.32 -9.45 1.00
C LEU A 112 0.99 -9.98 1.57
N ALA A 113 1.62 -10.92 0.89
CA ALA A 113 2.85 -11.53 1.36
C ALA A 113 3.94 -11.54 0.30
N VAL A 114 5.17 -11.41 0.77
CA VAL A 114 6.38 -11.67 0.03
C VAL A 114 7.12 -12.78 0.77
N PRO A 115 6.96 -14.03 0.35
CA PRO A 115 7.61 -15.15 1.01
C PRO A 115 9.13 -15.06 0.92
N GLY A 116 9.81 -15.34 2.02
CA GLY A 116 11.26 -15.29 2.09
C GLY A 116 11.82 -13.86 2.19
N GLN A 117 13.03 -13.69 1.69
CA GLN A 117 13.74 -12.40 1.60
C GLN A 117 14.28 -12.25 0.18
N PRO A 118 13.43 -11.94 -0.81
CA PRO A 118 13.89 -11.82 -2.18
C PRO A 118 14.85 -10.64 -2.33
N ARG A 119 15.82 -10.81 -3.20
CA ARG A 119 16.80 -9.77 -3.50
C ARG A 119 16.08 -8.54 -4.07
N GLY A 120 16.41 -7.33 -3.58
CA GLY A 120 15.78 -6.08 -3.99
C GLY A 120 14.52 -5.70 -3.23
N ALA A 121 14.13 -6.47 -2.20
CA ALA A 121 13.12 -6.02 -1.24
C ALA A 121 13.55 -4.71 -0.59
N PRO A 122 12.61 -3.80 -0.29
CA PRO A 122 12.89 -2.60 0.50
C PRO A 122 13.62 -2.97 1.80
N GLY A 123 14.76 -2.29 2.07
CA GLY A 123 15.71 -2.69 3.11
C GLY A 123 16.80 -3.67 2.64
N PHE A 124 16.74 -4.16 1.39
CA PHE A 124 17.74 -5.01 0.73
C PHE A 124 18.09 -4.49 -0.68
N GLU A 125 18.10 -3.21 -0.90
CA GLU A 125 18.05 -2.48 -2.18
C GLU A 125 19.26 -2.67 -3.11
N LYS A 126 20.29 -3.38 -2.68
CA LYS A 126 21.47 -3.65 -3.51
C LYS A 126 21.27 -4.78 -4.53
N SER A 127 20.05 -5.23 -4.72
CA SER A 127 19.76 -6.39 -5.56
C SER A 127 18.46 -6.19 -6.31
N ALA A 128 18.53 -6.29 -7.61
CA ALA A 128 17.52 -6.23 -8.70
C ALA A 128 16.00 -6.05 -8.41
N PRO A 129 15.20 -5.51 -9.36
CA PRO A 129 13.79 -5.13 -9.17
C PRO A 129 12.93 -6.27 -8.61
N PHE A 130 12.10 -5.92 -7.62
CA PHE A 130 11.60 -6.86 -6.63
C PHE A 130 10.28 -7.55 -6.96
N CYS A 131 9.28 -6.84 -7.39
CA CYS A 131 7.96 -7.44 -7.57
C CYS A 131 7.68 -8.08 -8.93
N GLU A 132 8.66 -8.19 -9.82
CA GLU A 132 8.44 -8.92 -11.09
C GLU A 132 8.09 -10.41 -10.89
N ARG A 133 8.26 -10.99 -9.68
CA ARG A 133 8.06 -12.43 -9.45
C ARG A 133 7.63 -12.87 -8.05
N GLY A 134 7.17 -11.99 -7.15
CA GLY A 134 7.12 -12.45 -5.79
C GLY A 134 6.05 -11.94 -4.82
N CYS A 135 5.15 -11.03 -5.18
CA CYS A 135 4.06 -10.63 -4.30
C CYS A 135 2.84 -11.52 -4.52
N THR A 136 2.31 -12.05 -3.44
CA THR A 136 1.13 -12.93 -3.45
C THR A 136 0.00 -12.29 -2.66
N ILE A 137 -1.15 -12.11 -3.30
CA ILE A 137 -2.40 -11.73 -2.63
C ILE A 137 -3.04 -13.01 -2.07
N LEU A 138 -3.35 -13.01 -0.78
CA LEU A 138 -3.93 -14.14 -0.09
C LEU A 138 -5.43 -13.92 0.10
N ASP A 139 -6.24 -14.74 -0.53
CA ASP A 139 -7.69 -14.67 -0.47
C ASP A 139 -8.25 -15.11 0.90
N THR A 140 -9.46 -14.63 1.23
CA THR A 140 -10.17 -14.96 2.47
C THR A 140 -10.72 -16.38 2.52
N VAL A 141 -10.88 -17.04 1.38
CA VAL A 141 -11.63 -18.29 1.24
C VAL A 141 -10.76 -19.49 0.88
N ASN A 142 -9.59 -19.32 0.28
CA ASN A 142 -8.72 -20.43 -0.09
C ASN A 142 -7.25 -20.05 -0.03
N THR A 143 -6.45 -20.85 0.62
CA THR A 143 -4.99 -20.69 0.76
C THR A 143 -4.21 -20.94 -0.53
N GLU A 144 -4.88 -21.21 -1.64
CA GLU A 144 -4.23 -21.70 -2.87
C GLU A 144 -4.27 -20.74 -4.07
N GLU A 145 -4.92 -19.59 -4.04
CA GLU A 145 -4.91 -18.70 -5.19
C GLU A 145 -3.85 -17.60 -5.03
N VAL A 146 -2.68 -17.94 -5.53
CA VAL A 146 -1.55 -17.05 -5.73
C VAL A 146 -1.82 -16.23 -7.00
N VAL A 147 -2.24 -15.00 -6.86
CA VAL A 147 -2.23 -14.06 -8.00
C VAL A 147 -0.80 -13.53 -8.15
N ARG A 148 -0.06 -14.13 -9.07
CA ARG A 148 1.21 -13.58 -9.56
C ARG A 148 0.90 -12.45 -10.51
N ARG A 149 1.23 -11.24 -10.14
CA ARG A 149 1.27 -10.09 -11.05
C ARG A 149 2.69 -9.74 -11.37
#